data_bf2b013deff67f3738c002f3aa5af6d7
#
_entry.id   bf2b013deff67f3738c002f3aa5af6d7
#
_cell.length_a   1.000
_cell.length_b   1.000
_cell.length_c   1.000
_cell.angle_alpha   90.00
_cell.angle_beta   90.00
_cell.angle_gamma   90.00
#
_symmetry.space_group_name_H-M   'P 1'
#
loop_
_entity.id
_entity.type
_entity.pdbx_description
1 polymer ?
#
loop_
_entity_poly.entity_id
_entity_poly.type
_entity_poly.pdbx_seq_one_letter_code
_entity_poly.pdbx_strand_id
1 'polypeptide(L)'
;MVRVSPQSLIGVCLNDIEALIALARPARNIVAFTGAGISTESGIPDYRGPGGVWEKNTPPTIGDFRENQETRAAYWRERKERYPSLRATLPNSGHLALARLQDAGLLSTVITQNIDGLHQKSGIDPERVIELHGTAHRVRCIECGTAWPAEEIQRRLEEEPLPGCEVCGGPLRGATILFGEALPQDALQAAVLAARDADLMLVVGSSLIVQPAARLPEIAVASGASLAIINNEPTPLDHVANVLVRGGAGAALGALADSLAGAG
;
A
#
# COMPACT_ATOMS: atom_id res chain seq x y z
N MET A 1 17.91 11.46 42.02
CA MET A 1 16.74 11.51 41.10
C MET A 1 17.11 10.78 39.84
N VAL A 2 16.71 9.51 39.72
CA VAL A 2 16.91 8.70 38.53
C VAL A 2 15.85 9.11 37.52
N ARG A 3 16.25 9.69 36.39
CA ARG A 3 15.35 9.93 35.26
C ARG A 3 14.97 8.58 34.67
N VAL A 4 13.74 8.15 34.89
CA VAL A 4 13.15 7.02 34.17
C VAL A 4 12.99 7.46 32.71
N SER A 5 13.70 6.82 31.80
CA SER A 5 13.54 7.01 30.37
C SER A 5 12.13 6.55 29.96
N PRO A 6 11.45 7.23 29.01
CA PRO A 6 10.15 6.82 28.53
C PRO A 6 10.24 5.42 27.92
N GLN A 7 9.41 4.51 28.40
CA GLN A 7 9.30 3.15 27.89
C GLN A 7 8.83 3.20 26.44
N SER A 8 9.62 2.67 25.53
CA SER A 8 9.25 2.51 24.14
C SER A 8 8.37 1.25 23.99
N LEU A 9 7.18 1.39 23.47
CA LEU A 9 6.41 0.28 22.91
C LEU A 9 7.14 -0.19 21.65
N ILE A 10 7.96 -1.24 21.78
CA ILE A 10 8.70 -1.90 20.67
C ILE A 10 9.07 -0.90 19.54
N GLY A 11 9.97 0.05 19.85
CA GLY A 11 10.56 0.93 18.82
C GLY A 11 9.81 2.22 18.47
N VAL A 12 8.67 2.55 19.11
CA VAL A 12 7.91 3.79 18.89
C VAL A 12 7.93 4.66 20.15
N CYS A 13 8.13 5.97 20.01
CA CYS A 13 8.10 6.92 21.14
C CYS A 13 6.65 7.13 21.61
N LEU A 14 6.41 6.98 22.91
CA LEU A 14 5.07 7.20 23.51
C LEU A 14 4.52 8.60 23.26
N ASN A 15 5.37 9.62 23.30
CA ASN A 15 4.96 11.00 23.05
C ASN A 15 4.44 11.18 21.62
N ASP A 16 5.01 10.47 20.64
CA ASP A 16 4.58 10.56 19.22
C ASP A 16 3.24 9.86 19.03
N ILE A 17 2.98 8.76 19.76
CA ILE A 17 1.67 8.09 19.77
C ILE A 17 0.60 8.98 20.40
N GLU A 18 0.89 9.59 21.53
CA GLU A 18 -0.05 10.52 22.20
C GLU A 18 -0.38 11.71 21.30
N ALA A 19 0.63 12.27 20.61
CA ALA A 19 0.44 13.35 19.64
C ALA A 19 -0.41 12.90 18.45
N LEU A 20 -0.19 11.67 17.92
CA LEU A 20 -0.99 11.08 16.86
C LEU A 20 -2.47 10.92 17.27
N ILE A 21 -2.72 10.39 18.45
CA ILE A 21 -4.06 10.22 18.99
C ILE A 21 -4.75 11.58 19.18
N ALA A 22 -4.04 12.56 19.73
CA ALA A 22 -4.57 13.91 19.93
C ALA A 22 -4.94 14.58 18.61
N LEU A 23 -4.10 14.42 17.57
CA LEU A 23 -4.32 14.93 16.21
C LEU A 23 -5.55 14.26 15.57
N ALA A 24 -5.69 12.94 15.72
CA ALA A 24 -6.74 12.16 15.07
C ALA A 24 -8.11 12.28 15.75
N ARG A 25 -8.15 12.60 17.06
CA ARG A 25 -9.40 12.65 17.84
C ARG A 25 -10.48 13.57 17.29
N PRO A 26 -10.19 14.79 16.79
CA PRO A 26 -11.20 15.66 16.19
C PRO A 26 -11.57 15.26 14.76
N ALA A 27 -10.80 14.41 14.08
CA ALA A 27 -11.04 14.04 12.71
C ALA A 27 -12.27 13.14 12.59
N ARG A 28 -13.13 13.44 11.63
CA ARG A 28 -14.32 12.66 11.27
C ARG A 28 -14.16 11.89 9.98
N ASN A 29 -13.19 12.30 9.17
CA ASN A 29 -12.86 11.71 7.89
C ASN A 29 -11.35 11.46 7.81
N ILE A 30 -10.90 10.27 8.24
CA ILE A 30 -9.52 9.83 8.11
C ILE A 30 -9.36 9.13 6.77
N VAL A 31 -8.37 9.56 6.00
CA VAL A 31 -7.93 8.88 4.78
C VAL A 31 -6.52 8.33 5.01
N ALA A 32 -6.36 7.02 4.86
CA ALA A 32 -5.06 6.38 4.96
C ALA A 32 -4.38 6.31 3.59
N PHE A 33 -3.13 6.77 3.50
CA PHE A 33 -2.27 6.61 2.33
C PHE A 33 -1.15 5.61 2.66
N THR A 34 -1.18 4.42 2.07
CA THR A 34 -0.28 3.34 2.46
C THR A 34 0.73 2.97 1.38
N GLY A 35 1.93 2.60 1.78
CA GLY A 35 2.98 2.04 0.94
C GLY A 35 3.50 0.71 1.50
N ALA A 36 4.54 0.15 0.89
CA ALA A 36 5.04 -1.19 1.20
C ALA A 36 5.49 -1.37 2.66
N GLY A 37 5.85 -0.29 3.35
CA GLY A 37 6.26 -0.32 4.75
C GLY A 37 5.18 -0.83 5.70
N ILE A 38 3.87 -0.69 5.39
CA ILE A 38 2.82 -1.27 6.23
C ILE A 38 2.82 -2.81 6.17
N SER A 39 3.28 -3.40 5.06
CA SER A 39 3.25 -4.85 4.82
C SER A 39 4.53 -5.57 5.27
N THR A 40 5.55 -4.85 5.74
CA THR A 40 6.81 -5.45 6.20
C THR A 40 6.62 -6.36 7.42
N GLU A 41 5.73 -5.98 8.34
CA GLU A 41 5.35 -6.80 9.49
C GLU A 41 4.53 -8.05 9.10
N SER A 42 4.04 -8.13 7.86
CA SER A 42 3.43 -9.34 7.27
C SER A 42 4.45 -10.23 6.55
N GLY A 43 5.74 -9.85 6.53
CA GLY A 43 6.81 -10.58 5.84
C GLY A 43 6.96 -10.25 4.35
N ILE A 44 6.25 -9.23 3.83
CA ILE A 44 6.47 -8.72 2.47
C ILE A 44 7.58 -7.66 2.53
N PRO A 45 8.73 -7.86 1.87
CA PRO A 45 9.78 -6.86 1.86
C PRO A 45 9.32 -5.59 1.16
N ASP A 46 9.76 -4.45 1.64
CA ASP A 46 9.56 -3.21 0.91
C ASP A 46 10.48 -3.12 -0.33
N TYR A 47 10.29 -2.06 -1.13
CA TYR A 47 11.01 -1.92 -2.38
C TYR A 47 12.32 -1.14 -2.25
N ARG A 48 12.40 -0.16 -1.32
CA ARG A 48 13.46 0.85 -1.23
C ARG A 48 14.17 0.92 0.11
N GLY A 49 13.61 0.34 1.16
CA GLY A 49 14.26 0.28 2.46
C GLY A 49 15.54 -0.57 2.42
N PRO A 50 16.37 -0.56 3.45
CA PRO A 50 17.56 -1.38 3.53
C PRO A 50 17.23 -2.86 3.28
N GLY A 51 17.84 -3.45 2.24
CA GLY A 51 17.53 -4.82 1.79
C GLY A 51 16.29 -4.94 0.91
N GLY A 52 15.73 -3.84 0.43
CA GLY A 52 14.53 -3.80 -0.41
C GLY A 52 14.71 -4.48 -1.78
N VAL A 53 13.57 -4.80 -2.41
CA VAL A 53 13.55 -5.60 -3.65
C VAL A 53 14.36 -4.97 -4.78
N TRP A 54 14.38 -3.64 -4.87
CA TRP A 54 15.06 -2.92 -5.96
C TRP A 54 16.57 -2.76 -5.79
N GLU A 55 17.13 -3.10 -4.63
CA GLU A 55 18.58 -3.22 -4.49
C GLU A 55 19.15 -4.35 -5.37
N LYS A 56 18.33 -5.38 -5.64
CA LYS A 56 18.76 -6.60 -6.34
C LYS A 56 18.21 -6.73 -7.76
N ASN A 57 17.07 -6.12 -8.05
CA ASN A 57 16.37 -6.31 -9.33
C ASN A 57 15.82 -4.99 -9.85
N THR A 58 16.16 -4.64 -11.09
CA THR A 58 15.49 -3.56 -11.82
C THR A 58 14.21 -4.12 -12.45
N PRO A 59 13.02 -3.65 -12.06
CA PRO A 59 11.79 -4.15 -12.67
C PRO A 59 11.70 -3.72 -14.15
N PRO A 60 11.11 -4.56 -15.01
CA PRO A 60 10.94 -4.23 -16.42
C PRO A 60 10.00 -3.04 -16.61
N THR A 61 10.24 -2.25 -17.65
CA THR A 61 9.29 -1.24 -18.09
C THR A 61 8.16 -1.88 -18.90
N ILE A 62 7.07 -1.13 -19.13
CA ILE A 62 6.00 -1.60 -20.02
C ILE A 62 6.50 -1.79 -21.48
N GLY A 63 7.46 -0.97 -21.93
CA GLY A 63 8.10 -1.12 -23.23
C GLY A 63 8.84 -2.45 -23.34
N ASP A 64 9.73 -2.74 -22.37
CA ASP A 64 10.48 -4.01 -22.34
C ASP A 64 9.54 -5.21 -22.33
N PHE A 65 8.45 -5.13 -21.56
CA PHE A 65 7.48 -6.21 -21.46
C PHE A 65 6.73 -6.47 -22.80
N ARG A 66 6.41 -5.40 -23.55
CA ARG A 66 5.72 -5.52 -24.84
C ARG A 66 6.64 -6.08 -25.93
N GLU A 67 7.84 -5.59 -26.00
CA GLU A 67 8.73 -5.85 -27.13
C GLU A 67 9.53 -7.15 -26.97
N ASN A 68 9.83 -7.57 -25.73
CA ASN A 68 10.76 -8.66 -25.49
C ASN A 68 10.07 -9.88 -24.85
N GLN A 69 10.07 -11.00 -25.58
CA GLN A 69 9.53 -12.27 -25.11
C GLN A 69 10.34 -12.87 -23.95
N GLU A 70 11.65 -12.67 -23.91
CA GLU A 70 12.49 -13.18 -22.82
C GLU A 70 12.18 -12.45 -21.52
N THR A 71 11.92 -11.14 -21.58
CA THR A 71 11.45 -10.34 -20.43
C THR A 71 10.13 -10.89 -19.90
N ARG A 72 9.17 -11.23 -20.78
CA ARG A 72 7.91 -11.85 -20.37
C ARG A 72 8.11 -13.23 -19.73
N ALA A 73 8.99 -14.05 -20.31
CA ALA A 73 9.30 -15.37 -19.78
C ALA A 73 9.96 -15.29 -18.40
N ALA A 74 10.90 -14.35 -18.20
CA ALA A 74 11.53 -14.09 -16.91
C ALA A 74 10.50 -13.61 -15.87
N TYR A 75 9.64 -12.67 -16.25
CA TYR A 75 8.54 -12.18 -15.41
C TYR A 75 7.62 -13.30 -14.94
N TRP A 76 7.17 -14.19 -15.83
CA TRP A 76 6.25 -15.26 -15.48
C TRP A 76 6.91 -16.34 -14.61
N ARG A 77 8.20 -16.64 -14.83
CA ARG A 77 8.99 -17.54 -13.99
C ARG A 77 9.08 -17.00 -12.56
N GLU A 78 9.48 -15.73 -12.40
CA GLU A 78 9.54 -15.09 -11.09
C GLU A 78 8.17 -15.05 -10.42
N ARG A 79 7.12 -14.69 -11.17
CA ARG A 79 5.76 -14.64 -10.64
C ARG A 79 5.26 -16.01 -10.20
N LYS A 80 5.54 -17.07 -10.95
CA LYS A 80 5.16 -18.45 -10.60
C LYS A 80 5.68 -18.83 -9.22
N GLU A 81 6.90 -18.44 -8.90
CA GLU A 81 7.56 -18.73 -7.63
C GLU A 81 7.04 -17.83 -6.48
N ARG A 82 6.83 -16.54 -6.75
CA ARG A 82 6.52 -15.56 -5.70
C ARG A 82 5.03 -15.45 -5.36
N TYR A 83 4.15 -15.62 -6.34
CA TYR A 83 2.72 -15.40 -6.14
C TYR A 83 2.07 -16.31 -5.09
N PRO A 84 2.40 -17.62 -4.98
CA PRO A 84 1.84 -18.47 -3.92
C PRO A 84 2.12 -17.95 -2.50
N SER A 85 3.34 -17.48 -2.23
CA SER A 85 3.71 -16.89 -0.95
C SER A 85 2.96 -15.58 -0.70
N LEU A 86 2.91 -14.68 -1.71
CA LEU A 86 2.14 -13.43 -1.61
C LEU A 86 0.66 -13.70 -1.30
N ARG A 87 0.08 -14.67 -1.99
CA ARG A 87 -1.32 -15.06 -1.78
C ARG A 87 -1.57 -15.62 -0.37
N ALA A 88 -0.62 -16.35 0.19
CA ALA A 88 -0.73 -16.93 1.53
C ALA A 88 -0.49 -15.91 2.66
N THR A 89 0.10 -14.76 2.36
CA THR A 89 0.40 -13.73 3.37
C THR A 89 -0.87 -13.21 4.04
N LEU A 90 -0.78 -13.03 5.35
CA LEU A 90 -1.87 -12.53 6.19
C LEU A 90 -1.65 -11.06 6.56
N PRO A 91 -2.73 -10.29 6.77
CA PRO A 91 -2.65 -8.94 7.28
C PRO A 91 -2.04 -8.93 8.68
N ASN A 92 -1.25 -7.90 8.98
CA ASN A 92 -0.67 -7.66 10.30
C ASN A 92 -1.55 -6.72 11.14
N SER A 93 -1.10 -6.43 12.37
CA SER A 93 -1.80 -5.56 13.31
C SER A 93 -2.10 -4.16 12.75
N GLY A 94 -1.24 -3.62 11.87
CA GLY A 94 -1.49 -2.34 11.21
C GLY A 94 -2.68 -2.36 10.26
N HIS A 95 -2.81 -3.41 9.45
CA HIS A 95 -3.97 -3.60 8.57
C HIS A 95 -5.26 -3.80 9.38
N LEU A 96 -5.21 -4.62 10.44
CA LEU A 96 -6.35 -4.88 11.31
C LEU A 96 -6.78 -3.60 12.07
N ALA A 97 -5.84 -2.76 12.48
CA ALA A 97 -6.13 -1.49 13.11
C ALA A 97 -6.86 -0.52 12.17
N LEU A 98 -6.46 -0.46 10.88
CA LEU A 98 -7.20 0.33 9.88
C LEU A 98 -8.62 -0.21 9.67
N ALA A 99 -8.83 -1.52 9.66
CA ALA A 99 -10.15 -2.12 9.57
C ALA A 99 -11.04 -1.72 10.78
N ARG A 100 -10.50 -1.75 12.00
CA ARG A 100 -11.20 -1.28 13.20
C ARG A 100 -11.59 0.20 13.13
N LEU A 101 -10.71 1.05 12.60
CA LEU A 101 -11.04 2.48 12.40
C LEU A 101 -12.15 2.65 11.36
N GLN A 102 -12.21 1.82 10.32
CA GLN A 102 -13.32 1.79 9.37
C GLN A 102 -14.63 1.37 10.04
N ASP A 103 -14.61 0.30 10.84
CA ASP A 103 -15.79 -0.20 11.53
C ASP A 103 -16.35 0.81 12.55
N ALA A 104 -15.47 1.61 13.13
CA ALA A 104 -15.84 2.76 13.98
C ALA A 104 -16.37 3.98 13.19
N GLY A 105 -16.39 3.92 11.85
CA GLY A 105 -16.84 5.02 10.99
C GLY A 105 -15.86 6.19 10.88
N LEU A 106 -14.61 6.03 11.32
CA LEU A 106 -13.59 7.07 11.32
C LEU A 106 -12.72 7.06 10.06
N LEU A 107 -12.40 5.86 9.52
CA LEU A 107 -11.65 5.69 8.28
C LEU A 107 -12.63 5.55 7.10
N SER A 108 -12.60 6.51 6.20
CA SER A 108 -13.45 6.49 4.99
C SER A 108 -12.83 5.77 3.82
N THR A 109 -11.51 5.93 3.64
CA THR A 109 -10.82 5.47 2.42
C THR A 109 -9.39 5.06 2.74
N VAL A 110 -8.95 3.97 2.13
CA VAL A 110 -7.54 3.59 2.03
C VAL A 110 -7.07 3.80 0.60
N ILE A 111 -6.12 4.69 0.40
CA ILE A 111 -5.40 4.87 -0.85
C ILE A 111 -4.10 4.08 -0.73
N THR A 112 -3.93 3.03 -1.52
CA THR A 112 -2.75 2.18 -1.39
C THR A 112 -1.90 2.14 -2.65
N GLN A 113 -0.59 2.15 -2.46
CA GLN A 113 0.40 1.85 -3.49
C GLN A 113 0.70 0.34 -3.58
N ASN A 114 0.23 -0.43 -2.58
CA ASN A 114 0.47 -1.86 -2.49
C ASN A 114 -0.43 -2.64 -3.44
N ILE A 115 0.06 -3.80 -3.86
CA ILE A 115 -0.61 -4.72 -4.79
C ILE A 115 -0.98 -6.04 -4.11
N ASP A 116 -0.80 -6.14 -2.78
CA ASP A 116 -0.84 -7.39 -2.00
C ASP A 116 -2.25 -7.81 -1.54
N GLY A 117 -3.23 -6.90 -1.62
CA GLY A 117 -4.62 -7.14 -1.20
C GLY A 117 -4.80 -7.31 0.31
N LEU A 118 -3.81 -6.94 1.15
CA LEU A 118 -3.89 -7.15 2.60
C LEU A 118 -4.91 -6.25 3.29
N HIS A 119 -5.20 -5.08 2.73
CA HIS A 119 -6.29 -4.23 3.24
C HIS A 119 -7.65 -4.92 3.13
N GLN A 120 -7.98 -5.47 1.97
CA GLN A 120 -9.22 -6.21 1.78
C GLN A 120 -9.26 -7.48 2.64
N LYS A 121 -8.13 -8.20 2.75
CA LYS A 121 -8.02 -9.37 3.62
C LYS A 121 -8.18 -9.06 5.11
N SER A 122 -7.89 -7.84 5.55
CA SER A 122 -8.06 -7.42 6.94
C SER A 122 -9.51 -7.09 7.30
N GLY A 123 -10.43 -7.10 6.33
CA GLY A 123 -11.84 -6.79 6.53
C GLY A 123 -12.24 -5.38 6.08
N ILE A 124 -11.31 -4.58 5.54
CA ILE A 124 -11.68 -3.29 4.93
C ILE A 124 -12.55 -3.55 3.70
N ASP A 125 -13.66 -2.84 3.60
CA ASP A 125 -14.56 -2.89 2.45
C ASP A 125 -13.78 -2.61 1.16
N PRO A 126 -13.78 -3.53 0.18
CA PRO A 126 -13.07 -3.35 -1.08
C PRO A 126 -13.41 -2.04 -1.82
N GLU A 127 -14.64 -1.53 -1.67
CA GLU A 127 -15.07 -0.27 -2.29
C GLU A 127 -14.41 0.96 -1.65
N ARG A 128 -13.84 0.81 -0.45
CA ARG A 128 -13.08 1.85 0.27
C ARG A 128 -11.58 1.76 0.05
N VAL A 129 -11.10 0.79 -0.74
CA VAL A 129 -9.68 0.61 -1.06
C VAL A 129 -9.40 1.05 -2.49
N ILE A 130 -8.61 2.10 -2.65
CA ILE A 130 -8.15 2.60 -3.96
C ILE A 130 -6.76 2.07 -4.22
N GLU A 131 -6.61 1.08 -5.10
CA GLU A 131 -5.34 0.45 -5.48
C GLU A 131 -4.68 1.24 -6.63
N LEU A 132 -3.85 2.23 -6.33
CA LEU A 132 -3.21 3.10 -7.33
C LEU A 132 -2.31 2.35 -8.31
N HIS A 133 -1.64 1.30 -7.86
CA HIS A 133 -0.73 0.49 -8.68
C HIS A 133 -1.36 -0.84 -9.12
N GLY A 134 -2.69 -0.94 -9.04
CA GLY A 134 -3.40 -2.16 -9.37
C GLY A 134 -3.21 -3.28 -8.34
N THR A 135 -3.41 -4.52 -8.75
CA THR A 135 -3.41 -5.67 -7.85
C THR A 135 -2.64 -6.87 -8.41
N ALA A 136 -1.95 -7.62 -7.54
CA ALA A 136 -1.30 -8.88 -7.89
C ALA A 136 -2.31 -10.03 -8.04
N HIS A 137 -3.54 -9.87 -7.54
CA HIS A 137 -4.56 -10.92 -7.51
C HIS A 137 -5.36 -11.06 -8.80
N ARG A 138 -5.05 -10.24 -9.80
CA ARG A 138 -5.60 -10.35 -11.17
C ARG A 138 -4.49 -10.37 -12.21
N VAL A 139 -4.81 -10.96 -13.34
CA VAL A 139 -3.99 -10.97 -14.56
C VAL A 139 -4.81 -10.35 -15.67
N ARG A 140 -4.20 -9.55 -16.53
CA ARG A 140 -4.88 -8.95 -17.68
C ARG A 140 -4.09 -9.14 -18.98
N CYS A 141 -4.81 -9.20 -20.09
CA CYS A 141 -4.22 -9.08 -21.40
C CYS A 141 -3.84 -7.63 -21.69
N ILE A 142 -2.63 -7.40 -22.21
CA ILE A 142 -2.16 -6.04 -22.55
C ILE A 142 -2.77 -5.51 -23.86
N GLU A 143 -3.35 -6.40 -24.69
CA GLU A 143 -3.95 -6.04 -25.98
C GLU A 143 -5.45 -5.79 -25.86
N CYS A 144 -6.22 -6.77 -25.38
CA CYS A 144 -7.68 -6.67 -25.33
C CYS A 144 -8.25 -6.27 -23.96
N GLY A 145 -7.41 -6.17 -22.91
CA GLY A 145 -7.83 -5.77 -21.57
C GLY A 145 -8.58 -6.82 -20.77
N THR A 146 -8.95 -7.97 -21.36
CA THR A 146 -9.64 -9.05 -20.63
C THR A 146 -8.82 -9.48 -19.43
N ALA A 147 -9.48 -9.72 -18.30
CA ALA A 147 -8.83 -10.00 -17.04
C ALA A 147 -9.34 -11.30 -16.40
N TRP A 148 -8.45 -12.00 -15.72
CA TRP A 148 -8.67 -13.27 -15.03
C TRP A 148 -8.24 -13.17 -13.57
N PRO A 149 -8.80 -14.01 -12.67
CA PRO A 149 -8.21 -14.26 -11.36
C PRO A 149 -6.77 -14.77 -11.51
N ALA A 150 -5.86 -14.27 -10.67
CA ALA A 150 -4.45 -14.67 -10.77
C ALA A 150 -4.24 -16.17 -10.47
N GLU A 151 -5.07 -16.77 -9.64
CA GLU A 151 -5.04 -18.20 -9.35
C GLU A 151 -5.32 -19.09 -10.57
N GLU A 152 -6.14 -18.62 -11.49
CA GLU A 152 -6.43 -19.33 -12.73
C GLU A 152 -5.19 -19.39 -13.62
N ILE A 153 -4.54 -18.24 -13.80
CA ILE A 153 -3.30 -18.19 -14.58
C ILE A 153 -2.15 -18.88 -13.86
N GLN A 154 -2.10 -18.84 -12.53
CA GLN A 154 -1.11 -19.59 -11.74
C GLN A 154 -1.19 -21.10 -12.00
N ARG A 155 -2.38 -21.65 -12.14
CA ARG A 155 -2.56 -23.07 -12.51
C ARG A 155 -2.10 -23.35 -13.94
N ARG A 156 -2.39 -22.45 -14.89
CA ARG A 156 -1.92 -22.58 -16.27
C ARG A 156 -0.40 -22.57 -16.38
N LEU A 157 0.31 -21.83 -15.50
CA LEU A 157 1.77 -21.78 -15.49
C LEU A 157 2.45 -23.14 -15.18
N GLU A 158 1.70 -24.15 -14.73
CA GLU A 158 2.28 -25.50 -14.56
C GLU A 158 2.57 -26.18 -15.90
N GLU A 159 1.74 -25.92 -16.91
CA GLU A 159 1.83 -26.53 -18.24
C GLU A 159 2.29 -25.53 -19.30
N GLU A 160 2.01 -24.23 -19.12
CA GLU A 160 2.26 -23.14 -20.08
C GLU A 160 3.15 -22.06 -19.44
N PRO A 161 4.50 -22.14 -19.59
CA PRO A 161 5.42 -21.18 -18.94
C PRO A 161 5.26 -19.72 -19.40
N LEU A 162 4.65 -19.50 -20.56
CA LEU A 162 4.37 -18.18 -21.12
C LEU A 162 2.90 -18.12 -21.58
N PRO A 163 1.96 -17.87 -20.65
CA PRO A 163 0.55 -17.94 -20.94
C PRO A 163 0.10 -16.81 -21.88
N GLY A 164 -0.66 -17.19 -22.91
CA GLY A 164 -1.32 -16.28 -23.83
C GLY A 164 -2.76 -15.99 -23.46
N CYS A 165 -3.30 -14.92 -24.00
CA CYS A 165 -4.70 -14.56 -23.85
C CYS A 165 -5.60 -15.52 -24.63
N GLU A 166 -6.57 -16.14 -23.98
CA GLU A 166 -7.51 -17.08 -24.62
C GLU A 166 -8.49 -16.38 -25.58
N VAL A 167 -8.63 -15.04 -25.46
CA VAL A 167 -9.55 -14.26 -26.29
C VAL A 167 -8.87 -13.76 -27.58
N CYS A 168 -7.63 -13.26 -27.50
CA CYS A 168 -6.97 -12.62 -28.65
C CYS A 168 -5.54 -13.13 -28.93
N GLY A 169 -5.02 -14.09 -28.15
CA GLY A 169 -3.64 -14.57 -28.26
C GLY A 169 -2.58 -13.61 -27.73
N GLY A 170 -2.95 -12.41 -27.29
CA GLY A 170 -2.02 -11.38 -26.82
C GLY A 170 -1.33 -11.74 -25.51
N PRO A 171 -0.24 -11.03 -25.14
CA PRO A 171 0.50 -11.28 -23.92
C PRO A 171 -0.34 -10.99 -22.66
N LEU A 172 -0.20 -11.87 -21.66
CA LEU A 172 -0.78 -11.68 -20.33
C LEU A 172 0.25 -11.11 -19.35
N ARG A 173 -0.21 -10.33 -18.36
CA ARG A 173 0.58 -9.88 -17.22
C ARG A 173 -0.28 -9.68 -15.97
N GLY A 174 0.33 -9.56 -14.80
CA GLY A 174 -0.36 -9.11 -13.59
C GLY A 174 -1.04 -7.76 -13.81
N ALA A 175 -2.21 -7.56 -13.21
CA ALA A 175 -2.93 -6.29 -13.30
C ALA A 175 -2.31 -5.21 -12.39
N THR A 176 -0.98 -5.12 -12.41
CA THR A 176 -0.18 -4.14 -11.68
C THR A 176 0.37 -3.09 -12.64
N ILE A 177 0.71 -1.91 -12.17
CA ILE A 177 1.31 -0.85 -12.98
C ILE A 177 2.81 -1.07 -13.08
N LEU A 178 3.32 -1.17 -14.30
CA LEU A 178 4.76 -1.25 -14.58
C LEU A 178 5.37 0.14 -14.71
N PHE A 179 6.69 0.24 -14.59
CA PHE A 179 7.39 1.51 -14.84
C PHE A 179 7.13 2.02 -16.25
N GLY A 180 6.87 3.33 -16.36
CA GLY A 180 6.50 3.97 -17.64
C GLY A 180 5.01 3.89 -17.98
N GLU A 181 4.19 3.20 -17.19
CA GLU A 181 2.74 3.26 -17.34
C GLU A 181 2.12 4.42 -16.54
N ALA A 182 1.07 5.00 -17.10
CA ALA A 182 0.21 5.91 -16.35
C ALA A 182 -0.62 5.13 -15.31
N LEU A 183 -0.87 5.75 -14.17
CA LEU A 183 -1.84 5.21 -13.21
C LEU A 183 -3.25 5.18 -13.82
N PRO A 184 -4.11 4.24 -13.41
CA PRO A 184 -5.52 4.24 -13.81
C PRO A 184 -6.16 5.58 -13.47
N GLN A 185 -6.76 6.23 -14.47
CA GLN A 185 -7.28 7.60 -14.30
C GLN A 185 -8.43 7.68 -13.31
N ASP A 186 -9.31 6.69 -13.31
CA ASP A 186 -10.42 6.54 -12.38
C ASP A 186 -9.92 6.40 -10.93
N ALA A 187 -8.94 5.53 -10.68
CA ALA A 187 -8.34 5.35 -9.38
C ALA A 187 -7.62 6.63 -8.90
N LEU A 188 -6.85 7.27 -9.79
CA LEU A 188 -6.16 8.52 -9.45
C LEU A 188 -7.14 9.65 -9.14
N GLN A 189 -8.22 9.78 -9.93
CA GLN A 189 -9.25 10.78 -9.69
C GLN A 189 -9.99 10.53 -8.37
N ALA A 190 -10.38 9.29 -8.08
CA ALA A 190 -10.99 8.91 -6.81
C ALA A 190 -10.07 9.22 -5.62
N ALA A 191 -8.76 8.92 -5.74
CA ALA A 191 -7.77 9.21 -4.72
C ALA A 191 -7.60 10.72 -4.49
N VAL A 192 -7.61 11.53 -5.55
CA VAL A 192 -7.56 13.01 -5.42
C VAL A 192 -8.80 13.55 -4.71
N LEU A 193 -9.98 13.02 -5.01
CA LEU A 193 -11.22 13.44 -4.33
C LEU A 193 -11.17 13.06 -2.84
N ALA A 194 -10.80 11.81 -2.52
CA ALA A 194 -10.65 11.36 -1.14
C ALA A 194 -9.61 12.20 -0.37
N ALA A 195 -8.47 12.52 -1.00
CA ALA A 195 -7.44 13.35 -0.38
C ALA A 195 -7.93 14.77 -0.07
N ARG A 196 -8.75 15.37 -0.95
CA ARG A 196 -9.32 16.71 -0.74
C ARG A 196 -10.36 16.77 0.36
N ASP A 197 -11.07 15.67 0.56
CA ASP A 197 -12.16 15.57 1.53
C ASP A 197 -11.70 15.13 2.93
N ALA A 198 -10.43 14.80 3.09
CA ALA A 198 -9.85 14.33 4.34
C ALA A 198 -9.77 15.43 5.40
N ASP A 199 -10.13 15.13 6.65
CA ASP A 199 -9.75 15.93 7.83
C ASP A 199 -8.33 15.58 8.31
N LEU A 200 -7.98 14.29 8.17
CA LEU A 200 -6.66 13.76 8.48
C LEU A 200 -6.18 12.83 7.37
N MET A 201 -5.05 13.17 6.78
CA MET A 201 -4.29 12.29 5.91
C MET A 201 -3.28 11.51 6.76
N LEU A 202 -3.45 10.19 6.83
CA LEU A 202 -2.59 9.29 7.59
C LEU A 202 -1.68 8.51 6.63
N VAL A 203 -0.45 8.96 6.47
CA VAL A 203 0.56 8.28 5.65
C VAL A 203 1.23 7.16 6.43
N VAL A 204 1.24 5.96 5.89
CA VAL A 204 1.78 4.77 6.57
C VAL A 204 2.70 3.98 5.66
N GLY A 205 3.96 3.83 6.05
CA GLY A 205 4.94 2.99 5.38
C GLY A 205 5.22 3.39 3.94
N SER A 206 5.22 4.69 3.62
CA SER A 206 5.53 5.20 2.30
C SER A 206 6.70 6.16 2.31
N SER A 207 7.64 5.97 1.38
CA SER A 207 8.77 6.91 1.17
C SER A 207 8.36 8.23 0.54
N LEU A 208 7.14 8.36 0.01
CA LEU A 208 6.60 9.53 -0.69
C LEU A 208 7.48 10.03 -1.86
N ILE A 209 8.11 9.10 -2.60
CA ILE A 209 8.99 9.42 -3.75
C ILE A 209 8.30 9.14 -5.09
N VAL A 210 7.40 8.12 -5.13
CA VAL A 210 6.81 7.66 -6.39
C VAL A 210 5.71 8.60 -6.87
N GLN A 211 5.96 9.27 -7.98
CA GLN A 211 4.99 10.15 -8.61
C GLN A 211 4.09 9.39 -9.61
N PRO A 212 2.82 9.81 -9.77
CA PRO A 212 2.15 10.97 -9.15
C PRO A 212 1.54 10.67 -7.77
N ALA A 213 1.57 9.43 -7.27
CA ALA A 213 0.93 9.02 -6.02
C ALA A 213 1.41 9.85 -4.80
N ALA A 214 2.70 10.17 -4.73
CA ALA A 214 3.31 10.93 -3.62
C ALA A 214 2.76 12.37 -3.46
N ARG A 215 2.03 12.90 -4.47
CA ARG A 215 1.39 14.22 -4.38
C ARG A 215 0.07 14.21 -3.61
N LEU A 216 -0.53 13.05 -3.37
CA LEU A 216 -1.84 12.96 -2.73
C LEU A 216 -1.84 13.52 -1.29
N PRO A 217 -0.85 13.24 -0.44
CA PRO A 217 -0.75 13.90 0.87
C PRO A 217 -0.57 15.42 0.79
N GLU A 218 0.18 15.93 -0.21
CA GLU A 218 0.31 17.37 -0.44
C GLU A 218 -1.06 18.00 -0.82
N ILE A 219 -1.85 17.30 -1.64
CA ILE A 219 -3.19 17.74 -2.03
C ILE A 219 -4.10 17.79 -0.80
N ALA A 220 -4.03 16.81 0.11
CA ALA A 220 -4.80 16.80 1.33
C ALA A 220 -4.45 18.00 2.23
N VAL A 221 -3.16 18.25 2.46
CA VAL A 221 -2.68 19.40 3.24
C VAL A 221 -3.12 20.73 2.60
N ALA A 222 -2.97 20.87 1.29
CA ALA A 222 -3.42 22.05 0.57
C ALA A 222 -4.94 22.26 0.64
N SER A 223 -5.72 21.22 0.90
CA SER A 223 -7.16 21.26 1.09
C SER A 223 -7.59 21.48 2.56
N GLY A 224 -6.63 21.56 3.49
CA GLY A 224 -6.87 21.85 4.90
C GLY A 224 -6.79 20.64 5.83
N ALA A 225 -6.46 19.45 5.32
CA ALA A 225 -6.25 18.27 6.15
C ALA A 225 -5.03 18.40 7.05
N SER A 226 -5.11 17.85 8.24
CA SER A 226 -3.92 17.54 9.04
C SER A 226 -3.16 16.37 8.41
N LEU A 227 -1.83 16.33 8.59
CA LEU A 227 -0.96 15.28 8.08
C LEU A 227 -0.23 14.57 9.22
N ALA A 228 -0.40 13.25 9.32
CA ALA A 228 0.42 12.39 10.16
C ALA A 228 1.20 11.40 9.29
N ILE A 229 2.48 11.20 9.59
CA ILE A 229 3.34 10.26 8.87
C ILE A 229 3.88 9.22 9.84
N ILE A 230 3.56 7.95 9.59
CA ILE A 230 4.10 6.78 10.28
C ILE A 230 5.06 6.09 9.30
N ASN A 231 6.35 6.32 9.45
CA ASN A 231 7.37 5.77 8.57
C ASN A 231 8.73 5.73 9.26
N ASN A 232 9.49 4.65 9.09
CA ASN A 232 10.81 4.52 9.72
C ASN A 232 11.81 5.54 9.17
N GLU A 233 11.85 5.67 7.85
CA GLU A 233 12.77 6.56 7.15
C GLU A 233 12.18 7.95 6.96
N PRO A 234 13.02 8.99 6.86
CA PRO A 234 12.57 10.33 6.50
C PRO A 234 11.84 10.36 5.15
N THR A 235 10.91 11.30 5.02
CA THR A 235 10.16 11.54 3.78
C THR A 235 10.28 12.99 3.35
N PRO A 236 10.07 13.31 2.05
CA PRO A 236 10.05 14.68 1.57
C PRO A 236 9.00 15.58 2.25
N LEU A 237 7.96 15.00 2.87
CA LEU A 237 6.88 15.76 3.51
C LEU A 237 7.00 15.87 5.04
N ASP A 238 8.08 15.38 5.63
CA ASP A 238 8.29 15.48 7.08
C ASP A 238 8.16 16.91 7.61
N HIS A 239 8.61 17.88 6.83
CA HIS A 239 8.62 19.30 7.21
C HIS A 239 7.23 19.97 7.25
N VAL A 240 6.20 19.34 6.66
CA VAL A 240 4.80 19.81 6.67
C VAL A 240 3.89 18.92 7.49
N ALA A 241 4.39 17.81 8.02
CA ALA A 241 3.61 16.91 8.86
C ALA A 241 3.35 17.53 10.24
N ASN A 242 2.10 17.41 10.71
CA ASN A 242 1.72 17.81 12.08
C ASN A 242 2.27 16.82 13.12
N VAL A 243 2.37 15.54 12.76
CA VAL A 243 2.90 14.48 13.62
C VAL A 243 3.75 13.53 12.78
N LEU A 244 4.92 13.18 13.32
CA LEU A 244 5.82 12.16 12.78
C LEU A 244 5.96 11.03 13.79
N VAL A 245 5.69 9.80 13.36
CA VAL A 245 5.91 8.61 14.17
C VAL A 245 6.99 7.76 13.49
N ARG A 246 8.12 7.60 14.15
CA ARG A 246 9.21 6.71 13.71
C ARG A 246 9.06 5.36 14.40
N GLY A 247 8.87 4.31 13.60
CA GLY A 247 8.67 2.95 14.11
C GLY A 247 7.71 2.12 13.29
N GLY A 248 7.40 0.91 13.78
CA GLY A 248 6.50 -0.03 13.11
C GLY A 248 5.07 0.47 13.01
N ALA A 249 4.46 0.22 11.86
CA ALA A 249 3.09 0.66 11.57
C ALA A 249 2.06 0.00 12.52
N GLY A 250 2.28 -1.28 12.86
CA GLY A 250 1.36 -2.05 13.68
C GLY A 250 1.18 -1.48 15.08
N ALA A 251 2.27 -1.08 15.74
CA ALA A 251 2.23 -0.51 17.08
C ALA A 251 1.53 0.85 17.10
N ALA A 252 1.86 1.74 16.17
CA ALA A 252 1.30 3.08 16.11
C ALA A 252 -0.21 3.06 15.76
N LEU A 253 -0.58 2.29 14.73
CA LEU A 253 -1.97 2.15 14.30
C LEU A 253 -2.82 1.38 15.33
N GLY A 254 -2.23 0.35 15.98
CA GLY A 254 -2.90 -0.38 17.06
C GLY A 254 -3.29 0.54 18.20
N ALA A 255 -2.34 1.34 18.71
CA ALA A 255 -2.61 2.32 19.78
C ALA A 255 -3.64 3.39 19.36
N LEU A 256 -3.57 3.85 18.09
CA LEU A 256 -4.57 4.78 17.55
C LEU A 256 -5.97 4.16 17.55
N ALA A 257 -6.11 2.94 17.03
CA ALA A 257 -7.39 2.24 16.97
C ALA A 257 -7.94 1.92 18.39
N ASP A 258 -7.09 1.49 19.31
CA ASP A 258 -7.48 1.25 20.72
C ASP A 258 -8.03 2.50 21.37
N SER A 259 -7.45 3.66 21.09
CA SER A 259 -7.88 4.93 21.68
C SER A 259 -9.17 5.48 21.07
N LEU A 260 -9.38 5.30 19.77
CA LEU A 260 -10.49 5.94 19.04
C LEU A 260 -11.68 5.00 18.79
N ALA A 261 -11.42 3.71 18.54
CA ALA A 261 -12.44 2.71 18.24
C ALA A 261 -12.75 1.77 19.43
N GLY A 262 -12.02 1.91 20.54
CA GLY A 262 -12.08 1.00 21.68
C GLY A 262 -11.15 -0.21 21.51
N ALA A 263 -10.81 -0.86 22.63
CA ALA A 263 -10.03 -2.09 22.61
C ALA A 263 -10.89 -3.22 22.02
N GLY A 264 -10.38 -3.88 20.98
CA GLY A 264 -11.04 -5.01 20.31
C GLY A 264 -10.97 -6.32 21.11
#